data_61d567f3186548c003c8de9bf929d3d2
#
_entry.id   61d567f3186548c003c8de9bf929d3d2
#
_cell.length_a   1.000
_cell.length_b   1.000
_cell.length_c   1.000
_cell.angle_alpha   90.00
_cell.angle_beta   90.00
_cell.angle_gamma   90.00
#
_symmetry.space_group_name_H-M   'P 1'
#
loop_
_entity.id
_entity.type
_entity.pdbx_description
1 polymer ?
#
loop_
_entity_poly.entity_id
_entity_poly.type
_entity_poly.pdbx_seq_one_letter_code
_entity_poly.pdbx_strand_id
1 'polypeptide(L)'
;MSAFNLIIGIVPRGSAELLTHAAVEAGAGGGTIMNARGTARPGEETFFGMDIVPEKDMILILAENAKVQPILDAIKALPCLEKPGTGIAFACPAENFTVLGKKK
;
A
#
# COMPACT_ATOMS: atom_id res chain seq x y z
N MET A 1 -8.23 22.44 3.62
CA MET A 1 -8.66 21.10 3.26
C MET A 1 -7.88 20.59 2.07
N SER A 2 -7.41 19.37 2.17
CA SER A 2 -6.60 18.80 1.11
C SER A 2 -7.46 18.26 -0.02
N ALA A 3 -7.06 18.51 -1.26
CA ALA A 3 -7.75 17.93 -2.41
C ALA A 3 -7.23 16.53 -2.73
N PHE A 4 -6.10 16.15 -2.15
CA PHE A 4 -5.48 14.86 -2.40
C PHE A 4 -5.15 14.16 -1.11
N ASN A 5 -5.03 12.86 -1.20
CA ASN A 5 -4.61 12.03 -0.08
C ASN A 5 -3.51 11.09 -0.54
N LEU A 6 -2.66 10.74 0.40
CA LEU A 6 -1.64 9.72 0.18
C LEU A 6 -2.17 8.42 0.78
N ILE A 7 -2.33 7.42 -0.06
CA ILE A 7 -2.74 6.10 0.39
C ILE A 7 -1.47 5.29 0.56
N ILE A 8 -1.32 4.67 1.71
CA ILE A 8 -0.17 3.84 2.02
C ILE A 8 -0.67 2.44 2.27
N GLY A 9 -0.11 1.48 1.56
CA GLY A 9 -0.42 0.08 1.77
C GLY A 9 0.84 -0.65 2.18
N ILE A 10 0.73 -1.53 3.17
CA ILE A 10 1.84 -2.37 3.60
C ILE A 10 1.31 -3.79 3.56
N VAL A 11 1.84 -4.59 2.65
CA VAL A 11 1.28 -5.90 2.31
C VAL A 11 2.40 -6.91 2.18
N PRO A 12 2.09 -8.19 2.11
CA PRO A 12 3.12 -9.20 1.95
C PRO A 12 3.87 -9.01 0.65
N ARG A 13 5.14 -9.38 0.68
CA ARG A 13 5.96 -9.29 -0.51
C ARG A 13 5.31 -10.06 -1.64
N GLY A 14 5.31 -9.45 -2.81
CA GLY A 14 4.73 -10.05 -3.99
C GLY A 14 3.30 -9.64 -4.26
N SER A 15 2.64 -8.97 -3.30
CA SER A 15 1.27 -8.54 -3.49
C SER A 15 1.14 -7.15 -4.10
N ALA A 16 2.25 -6.42 -4.17
CA ALA A 16 2.18 -5.00 -4.52
C ALA A 16 1.67 -4.74 -5.91
N GLU A 17 2.04 -5.60 -6.87
CA GLU A 17 1.62 -5.35 -8.25
C GLU A 17 0.14 -5.59 -8.44
N LEU A 18 -0.40 -6.62 -7.80
CA LEU A 18 -1.84 -6.84 -7.85
C LEU A 18 -2.58 -5.68 -7.19
N LEU A 19 -2.05 -5.20 -6.08
CA LEU A 19 -2.66 -4.10 -5.38
C LEU A 19 -2.63 -2.83 -6.23
N THR A 20 -1.50 -2.56 -6.86
CA THR A 20 -1.39 -1.37 -7.69
C THR A 20 -2.32 -1.45 -8.89
N HIS A 21 -2.43 -2.63 -9.49
CA HIS A 21 -3.32 -2.81 -10.62
C HIS A 21 -4.77 -2.55 -10.22
N ALA A 22 -5.18 -3.08 -9.07
CA ALA A 22 -6.53 -2.85 -8.60
C ALA A 22 -6.78 -1.37 -8.32
N ALA A 23 -5.79 -0.70 -7.76
CA ALA A 23 -5.92 0.71 -7.46
C ALA A 23 -6.05 1.53 -8.72
N VAL A 24 -5.27 1.21 -9.74
CA VAL A 24 -5.34 1.95 -11.00
C VAL A 24 -6.71 1.76 -11.64
N GLU A 25 -7.24 0.55 -11.59
CA GLU A 25 -8.57 0.33 -12.15
C GLU A 25 -9.64 1.07 -11.39
N ALA A 26 -9.41 1.37 -10.13
CA ALA A 26 -10.36 2.12 -9.32
C ALA A 26 -10.16 3.63 -9.42
N GLY A 27 -9.19 4.08 -10.20
CA GLY A 27 -9.02 5.50 -10.45
C GLY A 27 -7.67 6.08 -10.07
N ALA A 28 -6.75 5.29 -9.54
CA ALA A 28 -5.43 5.80 -9.21
C ALA A 28 -4.62 6.02 -10.47
N GLY A 29 -3.71 7.00 -10.43
CA GLY A 29 -2.84 7.27 -11.55
C GLY A 29 -1.59 6.41 -11.58
N GLY A 30 -1.40 5.58 -10.57
CA GLY A 30 -0.20 4.77 -10.47
C GLY A 30 0.22 4.71 -9.03
N GLY A 31 1.37 4.13 -8.77
CA GLY A 31 1.86 4.04 -7.41
C GLY A 31 3.36 3.81 -7.40
N THR A 32 3.94 3.94 -6.22
CA THR A 32 5.35 3.69 -6.00
C THR A 32 5.48 2.52 -5.04
N ILE A 33 6.26 1.54 -5.44
CA ILE A 33 6.43 0.32 -4.65
C ILE A 33 7.82 0.31 -4.05
N MET A 34 7.90 0.01 -2.75
CA MET A 34 9.17 -0.10 -2.06
C MET A 34 9.18 -1.39 -1.28
N ASN A 35 10.38 -1.95 -1.15
CA ASN A 35 10.55 -3.09 -0.26
C ASN A 35 10.57 -2.61 1.18
N ALA A 36 10.03 -3.42 2.07
CA ALA A 36 9.98 -3.09 3.48
C ALA A 36 10.14 -4.37 4.29
N ARG A 37 10.25 -4.22 5.58
CA ARG A 37 10.41 -5.36 6.45
C ARG A 37 9.56 -5.14 7.68
N GLY A 38 8.72 -6.11 7.98
CA GLY A 38 7.91 -6.04 9.17
C GLY A 38 8.64 -6.60 10.36
N THR A 39 7.98 -6.54 11.50
CA THR A 39 8.50 -7.18 12.71
C THR A 39 7.64 -8.41 12.98
N ALA A 40 8.29 -9.49 13.39
CA ALA A 40 7.58 -10.70 13.70
C ALA A 40 6.91 -10.56 15.06
N ARG A 41 5.80 -11.26 15.23
CA ARG A 41 5.16 -11.31 16.53
C ARG A 41 5.94 -12.22 17.45
N PRO A 42 5.83 -11.99 18.77
CA PRO A 42 6.47 -12.90 19.70
C PRO A 42 6.00 -14.34 19.45
N GLY A 43 6.94 -15.25 19.37
CA GLY A 43 6.65 -16.64 19.11
C GLY A 43 6.69 -17.04 17.67
N GLU A 44 6.84 -16.07 16.77
CA GLU A 44 6.93 -16.36 15.34
C GLU A 44 8.31 -16.10 14.79
N GLU A 45 9.26 -15.80 15.63
CA GLU A 45 10.51 -15.23 15.18
C GLU A 45 11.48 -16.23 14.62
N THR A 46 11.30 -17.50 14.92
CA THR A 46 12.31 -18.47 14.54
C THR A 46 11.72 -19.64 13.78
N PHE A 47 12.54 -20.17 12.87
CA PHE A 47 12.22 -21.35 12.12
C PHE A 47 13.51 -22.13 12.02
N PHE A 48 13.56 -23.34 12.56
CA PHE A 48 14.78 -24.12 12.62
C PHE A 48 15.91 -23.32 13.27
N GLY A 49 15.57 -22.57 14.31
CA GLY A 49 16.58 -21.80 15.03
C GLY A 49 17.01 -20.53 14.34
N MET A 50 16.42 -20.20 13.20
CA MET A 50 16.75 -18.97 12.49
C MET A 50 15.59 -17.99 12.59
N ASP A 51 15.92 -16.73 12.72
CA ASP A 51 14.91 -15.68 12.77
C ASP A 51 14.14 -15.62 11.48
N ILE A 52 12.82 -15.49 11.61
CA ILE A 52 11.96 -15.24 10.46
C ILE A 52 11.75 -13.75 10.36
N VAL A 53 12.12 -13.19 9.23
CA VAL A 53 11.98 -11.75 9.00
C VAL A 53 10.91 -11.56 7.95
N PRO A 54 9.72 -11.09 8.33
CA PRO A 54 8.65 -10.92 7.35
C PRO A 54 9.00 -9.81 6.38
N GLU A 55 8.99 -10.13 5.10
CA GLU A 55 9.25 -9.15 4.08
C GLU A 55 7.93 -8.62 3.57
N LYS A 56 7.89 -7.33 3.36
CA LYS A 56 6.69 -6.62 2.95
C LYS A 56 6.97 -5.76 1.75
N ASP A 57 5.91 -5.38 1.08
CA ASP A 57 5.96 -4.31 0.10
C ASP A 57 5.18 -3.14 0.66
N MET A 58 5.70 -1.94 0.43
CA MET A 58 4.99 -0.72 0.77
C MET A 58 4.63 -0.01 -0.51
N ILE A 59 3.38 0.42 -0.63
CA ILE A 59 2.90 1.11 -1.80
C ILE A 59 2.44 2.50 -1.41
N LEU A 60 2.84 3.49 -2.19
CA LEU A 60 2.40 4.86 -2.00
C LEU A 60 1.59 5.28 -3.22
N ILE A 61 0.39 5.76 -2.98
CA ILE A 61 -0.50 6.17 -4.07
C ILE A 61 -1.06 7.54 -3.71
N LEU A 62 -0.83 8.51 -4.58
CA LEU A 62 -1.43 9.82 -4.41
C LEU A 62 -2.73 9.86 -5.18
N ALA A 63 -3.82 10.19 -4.52
CA ALA A 63 -5.14 10.10 -5.12
C ALA A 63 -5.99 11.29 -4.76
N GLU A 64 -6.85 11.69 -5.69
CA GLU A 64 -7.84 12.71 -5.39
C GLU A 64 -8.80 12.20 -4.33
N ASN A 65 -9.32 13.13 -3.54
CA ASN A 65 -10.22 12.76 -2.45
C ASN A 65 -11.36 11.86 -2.89
N ALA A 66 -11.95 12.16 -4.04
CA ALA A 66 -13.09 11.39 -4.50
C ALA A 66 -12.74 9.97 -4.88
N LYS A 67 -11.45 9.68 -5.10
CA LYS A 67 -11.02 8.33 -5.49
C LYS A 67 -10.53 7.49 -4.33
N VAL A 68 -10.38 8.09 -3.16
CA VAL A 68 -9.76 7.38 -2.05
C VAL A 68 -10.58 6.15 -1.65
N GLN A 69 -11.88 6.32 -1.43
CA GLN A 69 -12.68 5.20 -0.97
C GLN A 69 -12.80 4.11 -2.03
N PRO A 70 -13.05 4.43 -3.31
CA PRO A 70 -13.04 3.37 -4.32
C PRO A 70 -11.72 2.61 -4.39
N ILE A 71 -10.60 3.31 -4.23
CA ILE A 71 -9.30 2.65 -4.27
C ILE A 71 -9.13 1.73 -3.06
N LEU A 72 -9.47 2.23 -1.87
CA LEU A 72 -9.35 1.40 -0.68
C LEU A 72 -10.27 0.18 -0.76
N ASP A 73 -11.47 0.36 -1.30
CA ASP A 73 -12.38 -0.76 -1.45
C ASP A 73 -11.83 -1.80 -2.42
N ALA A 74 -11.22 -1.34 -3.51
CA ALA A 74 -10.65 -2.26 -4.49
C ALA A 74 -9.49 -3.06 -3.89
N ILE A 75 -8.67 -2.40 -3.08
CA ILE A 75 -7.57 -3.08 -2.41
C ILE A 75 -8.11 -4.14 -1.45
N LYS A 76 -9.11 -3.74 -0.68
CA LYS A 76 -9.67 -4.62 0.33
C LYS A 76 -10.31 -5.85 -0.26
N ALA A 77 -10.78 -5.75 -1.50
CA ALA A 77 -11.46 -6.86 -2.15
C ALA A 77 -10.50 -7.89 -2.73
N LEU A 78 -9.20 -7.66 -2.71
CA LEU A 78 -8.24 -8.60 -3.28
C LEU A 78 -8.19 -9.88 -2.45
N PRO A 79 -8.36 -11.05 -3.09
CA PRO A 79 -8.37 -12.29 -2.32
C PRO A 79 -7.09 -12.54 -1.55
N CYS A 80 -5.95 -12.10 -2.08
CA CYS A 80 -4.69 -12.32 -1.40
C CYS A 80 -4.55 -11.52 -0.11
N LEU A 81 -5.44 -10.56 0.12
CA LEU A 81 -5.38 -9.73 1.30
C LEU A 81 -6.57 -9.94 2.23
N GLU A 82 -7.32 -11.01 2.04
CA GLU A 82 -8.51 -11.25 2.83
C GLU A 82 -8.21 -11.73 4.24
N LYS A 83 -7.14 -12.46 4.39
CA LYS A 83 -6.86 -13.03 5.70
C LYS A 83 -6.42 -11.98 6.69
N PRO A 84 -6.91 -12.05 7.93
CA PRO A 84 -6.44 -11.12 8.94
C PRO A 84 -4.93 -11.18 9.08
N GLY A 85 -4.30 -10.05 9.26
CA GLY A 85 -2.86 -9.99 9.44
C GLY A 85 -2.06 -9.94 8.17
N THR A 86 -2.69 -9.93 6.99
CA THR A 86 -1.93 -9.87 5.76
C THR A 86 -1.38 -8.48 5.49
N GLY A 87 -2.07 -7.44 5.94
CA GLY A 87 -1.55 -6.11 5.66
C GLY A 87 -2.48 -5.03 6.15
N ILE A 88 -2.07 -3.80 5.94
CA ILE A 88 -2.87 -2.65 6.28
C ILE A 88 -2.82 -1.66 5.12
N ALA A 89 -3.83 -0.80 5.07
CA ALA A 89 -3.83 0.31 4.15
C ALA A 89 -4.55 1.47 4.83
N PHE A 90 -4.05 2.66 4.60
CA PHE A 90 -4.66 3.84 5.20
C PHE A 90 -4.35 5.03 4.32
N ALA A 91 -5.06 6.13 4.57
CA ALA A 91 -4.88 7.35 3.81
C ALA A 91 -4.66 8.52 4.76
N CYS A 92 -3.86 9.47 4.32
CA CYS A 92 -3.67 10.70 5.06
C CYS A 92 -3.66 11.86 4.08
N PRO A 93 -4.03 13.06 4.52
CA PRO A 93 -4.05 14.20 3.61
C PRO A 93 -2.67 14.50 3.09
N ALA A 94 -2.59 14.87 1.81
CA ALA A 94 -1.35 15.29 1.19
C ALA A 94 -1.49 16.75 0.82
N GLU A 95 -0.60 17.57 1.36
CA GLU A 95 -0.69 19.00 1.18
C GLU A 95 0.50 19.50 0.41
N ASN A 96 0.28 20.57 -0.35
CA ASN A 96 1.37 21.28 -1.01
C ASN A 96 2.23 20.41 -1.90
N PHE A 97 1.63 19.37 -2.51
CA PHE A 97 2.42 18.54 -3.39
C PHE A 97 2.73 19.30 -4.67
N THR A 98 3.85 18.98 -5.28
CA THR A 98 4.32 19.64 -6.47
C THR A 98 4.72 18.60 -7.49
N VAL A 99 4.25 18.75 -8.70
CA VAL A 99 4.66 17.86 -9.79
C VAL A 99 6.03 18.30 -10.27
N LEU A 100 6.97 17.38 -10.25
CA LEU A 100 8.33 17.69 -10.66
C LEU A 100 8.52 17.35 -12.13
N GLY A 101 9.54 17.95 -12.74
CA GLY A 101 9.82 17.73 -14.15
C GLY A 101 8.72 18.16 -15.06
N LYS A 102 7.97 19.19 -14.69
CA LYS A 102 6.81 19.61 -15.39
C LYS A 102 7.15 20.21 -16.71
N LYS A 103 6.44 19.92 -17.72
CA LYS A 103 6.68 20.56 -18.95
C LYS A 103 5.70 21.63 -19.10
N LYS A 104 5.93 22.40 -19.92
CA LYS A 104 5.18 23.51 -20.10
C LYS A 104 4.32 23.49 -21.06
#